data_a03ab096d677898c03bfdc47fd83c722
#
_entry.id   a03ab096d677898c03bfdc47fd83c722
#
_cell.length_a   1.000
_cell.length_b   1.000
_cell.length_c   1.000
_cell.angle_alpha   90.00
_cell.angle_beta   90.00
_cell.angle_gamma   90.00
#
_symmetry.space_group_name_H-M   'P 1'
#
loop_
_entity.id
_entity.type
_entity.pdbx_description
1 polymer ?
#
loop_
_entity_poly.entity_id
_entity_poly.type
_entity_poly.pdbx_seq_one_letter_code
_entity_poly.pdbx_strand_id
1 'polypeptide(L)'
;MKGLENYFESCSDIKEPTFKQSSFPFLQEDVVAVLCHYPILAWDRRNYGSIMLHGHSHGNLDDYNDQSKELRVDIGLDGKLADYDMVSLEQVYNHMKKISGGKLFKDYIKEHIEATGMRG
;
A
#
# COMPACT_ATOMS: atom_id res chain seq x y z
N MET A 1 7.60 -15.00 -7.45
CA MET A 1 6.57 -14.45 -6.54
C MET A 1 5.32 -14.13 -7.34
N LYS A 2 4.17 -14.53 -6.83
CA LYS A 2 2.90 -14.20 -7.47
C LYS A 2 2.57 -12.72 -7.27
N GLY A 3 1.90 -12.13 -8.25
CA GLY A 3 1.40 -10.77 -8.12
C GLY A 3 0.27 -10.66 -7.09
N LEU A 4 0.02 -9.46 -6.63
CA LEU A 4 -0.98 -9.21 -5.61
C LEU A 4 -2.42 -9.28 -6.14
N GLU A 5 -2.61 -9.31 -7.46
CA GLU A 5 -3.93 -9.44 -8.08
C GLU A 5 -4.69 -10.67 -7.61
N ASN A 6 -3.99 -11.75 -7.22
CA ASN A 6 -4.63 -12.95 -6.70
C ASN A 6 -5.51 -12.67 -5.47
N TYR A 7 -5.19 -11.64 -4.71
CA TYR A 7 -5.99 -11.23 -3.55
C TYR A 7 -7.30 -10.56 -3.96
N PHE A 8 -7.38 -10.03 -5.19
CA PHE A 8 -8.56 -9.33 -5.68
C PHE A 8 -9.51 -10.22 -6.47
N GLU A 9 -9.02 -11.33 -7.04
CA GLU A 9 -9.83 -12.19 -7.91
C GLU A 9 -11.08 -12.75 -7.25
N SER A 10 -11.00 -13.06 -5.97
CA SER A 10 -12.14 -13.62 -5.22
C SER A 10 -12.73 -12.61 -4.25
N CYS A 11 -12.38 -11.33 -4.40
CA CYS A 11 -12.61 -10.38 -3.34
C CYS A 11 -13.59 -9.28 -3.72
N SER A 12 -14.81 -9.35 -3.19
CA SER A 12 -15.68 -8.20 -3.05
C SER A 12 -15.46 -7.54 -1.68
N ASP A 13 -14.66 -8.15 -0.82
CA ASP A 13 -14.45 -7.73 0.57
C ASP A 13 -13.03 -7.20 0.80
N ILE A 14 -12.85 -6.54 1.94
CA ILE A 14 -11.53 -6.09 2.39
C ILE A 14 -10.75 -7.28 2.93
N LYS A 15 -9.50 -7.40 2.53
CA LYS A 15 -8.57 -8.41 3.05
C LYS A 15 -7.41 -7.71 3.75
N GLU A 16 -6.89 -8.32 4.82
CA GLU A 16 -5.82 -7.71 5.61
C GLU A 16 -4.68 -8.71 5.88
N PRO A 17 -3.97 -9.16 4.84
CA PRO A 17 -2.85 -10.08 5.05
C PRO A 17 -1.69 -9.40 5.76
N THR A 18 -0.92 -10.18 6.51
CA THR A 18 0.35 -9.75 7.09
C THR A 18 1.48 -10.46 6.36
N PHE A 19 2.41 -9.68 5.82
CA PHE A 19 3.59 -10.22 5.15
C PHE A 19 4.75 -10.18 6.13
N LYS A 20 5.25 -11.36 6.51
CA LYS A 20 6.27 -11.49 7.54
C LYS A 20 7.67 -11.32 6.97
N GLN A 21 8.51 -10.60 7.68
CA GLN A 21 9.93 -10.45 7.34
C GLN A 21 10.62 -11.82 7.23
N SER A 22 10.22 -12.77 8.05
CA SER A 22 10.79 -14.14 8.01
C SER A 22 10.49 -14.86 6.71
N SER A 23 9.40 -14.54 6.03
CA SER A 23 9.01 -15.14 4.74
C SER A 23 9.47 -14.33 3.53
N PHE A 24 9.75 -13.04 3.72
CA PHE A 24 10.15 -12.11 2.65
C PHE A 24 11.38 -11.34 3.09
N PRO A 25 12.59 -11.87 2.81
CA PRO A 25 13.83 -11.29 3.33
C PRO A 25 14.11 -9.84 2.92
N PHE A 26 13.49 -9.35 1.84
CA PHE A 26 13.67 -7.96 1.43
C PHE A 26 12.95 -6.97 2.35
N LEU A 27 12.00 -7.44 3.18
CA LEU A 27 11.29 -6.58 4.12
C LEU A 27 12.17 -6.25 5.32
N GLN A 28 12.13 -5.01 5.75
CA GLN A 28 12.82 -4.55 6.97
C GLN A 28 11.87 -4.58 8.18
N GLU A 29 10.62 -4.96 7.97
CA GLU A 29 9.57 -5.01 8.99
C GLU A 29 8.46 -5.92 8.51
N ASP A 30 7.64 -6.42 9.43
CA ASP A 30 6.41 -7.09 9.06
C ASP A 30 5.44 -6.05 8.50
N VAL A 31 4.77 -6.36 7.40
CA VAL A 31 3.90 -5.41 6.71
C VAL A 31 2.47 -5.92 6.73
N VAL A 32 1.58 -5.14 7.33
CA VAL A 32 0.14 -5.38 7.24
C VAL A 32 -0.37 -4.58 6.05
N ALA A 33 -1.02 -5.26 5.13
CA ALA A 33 -1.62 -4.62 3.97
C ALA A 33 -3.14 -4.74 4.04
N VAL A 34 -3.82 -3.64 3.75
CA VAL A 34 -5.28 -3.63 3.58
C VAL A 34 -5.53 -3.64 2.08
N LEU A 35 -6.17 -4.71 1.59
CA LEU A 35 -6.45 -4.89 0.18
C LEU A 35 -7.95 -4.74 -0.06
N CYS A 36 -8.31 -3.83 -0.95
CA CYS A 36 -9.69 -3.61 -1.34
C CYS A 36 -9.73 -3.27 -2.82
N HIS A 37 -10.77 -3.74 -3.51
CA HIS A 37 -10.95 -3.42 -4.92
C HIS A 37 -11.07 -1.92 -5.14
N TYR A 38 -11.65 -1.19 -4.18
CA TYR A 38 -11.83 0.26 -4.22
C TYR A 38 -10.88 0.96 -3.27
N PRO A 39 -10.44 2.19 -3.58
CA PRO A 39 -9.56 2.94 -2.69
C PRO A 39 -10.28 3.36 -1.40
N ILE A 40 -9.55 3.34 -0.29
CA ILE A 40 -10.04 3.73 1.02
C ILE A 40 -9.15 4.84 1.55
N LEU A 41 -9.74 5.92 2.07
CA LEU A 41 -8.99 7.06 2.58
C LEU A 41 -8.50 6.86 4.01
N ALA A 42 -9.30 6.19 4.84
CA ALA A 42 -8.94 5.86 6.22
C ALA A 42 -9.14 4.36 6.41
N TRP A 43 -8.04 3.62 6.41
CA TRP A 43 -8.09 2.16 6.46
C TRP A 43 -7.59 1.65 7.81
N ASP A 44 -7.88 0.38 8.09
CA ASP A 44 -7.54 -0.24 9.35
C ASP A 44 -6.03 -0.23 9.60
N ARG A 45 -5.63 0.09 10.81
CA ARG A 45 -4.24 0.18 11.26
C ARG A 45 -3.40 1.20 10.49
N ARG A 46 -4.02 2.15 9.80
CA ARG A 46 -3.33 3.21 9.08
C ARG A 46 -2.34 3.94 10.00
N ASN A 47 -2.76 4.26 11.22
CA ASN A 47 -1.93 4.98 12.19
C ASN A 47 -0.77 4.13 12.74
N TYR A 48 -0.77 2.84 12.47
CA TYR A 48 0.27 1.91 12.91
C TYR A 48 1.15 1.43 11.74
N GLY A 49 0.99 2.04 10.57
CA GLY A 49 1.87 1.79 9.44
C GLY A 49 1.41 0.70 8.48
N SER A 50 0.13 0.29 8.52
CA SER A 50 -0.39 -0.59 7.47
C SER A 50 -0.44 0.16 6.15
N ILE A 51 -0.35 -0.58 5.04
CA ILE A 51 -0.41 -0.01 3.70
C ILE A 51 -1.74 -0.36 3.05
N MET A 52 -2.22 0.52 2.17
CA MET A 52 -3.49 0.34 1.48
C MET A 52 -3.25 0.09 0.00
N LEU A 53 -3.67 -1.08 -0.48
CA LEU A 53 -3.53 -1.49 -1.87
C LEU A 53 -4.93 -1.58 -2.49
N HIS A 54 -5.13 -0.89 -3.59
CA HIS A 54 -6.42 -0.87 -4.26
C HIS A 54 -6.28 -1.09 -5.76
N GLY A 55 -7.40 -1.39 -6.41
CA GLY A 55 -7.49 -1.42 -7.86
C GLY A 55 -8.61 -0.50 -8.30
N HIS A 56 -9.27 -0.84 -9.39
CA HIS A 56 -10.50 -0.26 -9.91
C HIS A 56 -10.42 1.19 -10.42
N SER A 57 -9.52 2.01 -9.91
CA SER A 57 -9.43 3.41 -10.31
C SER A 57 -8.71 3.62 -11.65
N HIS A 58 -8.16 2.56 -12.26
CA HIS A 58 -7.47 2.60 -13.57
C HIS A 58 -6.40 3.70 -13.65
N GLY A 59 -5.69 3.90 -12.53
CA GLY A 59 -4.64 4.93 -12.45
C GLY A 59 -5.15 6.35 -12.26
N ASN A 60 -6.46 6.58 -12.20
CA ASN A 60 -7.02 7.92 -12.06
C ASN A 60 -6.68 8.60 -10.73
N LEU A 61 -6.29 7.82 -9.71
CA LEU A 61 -5.91 8.34 -8.41
C LEU A 61 -4.41 8.36 -8.18
N ASP A 62 -3.59 8.03 -9.19
CA ASP A 62 -2.14 7.95 -9.01
C ASP A 62 -1.56 9.30 -8.56
N ASP A 63 -1.94 10.39 -9.19
CA ASP A 63 -1.46 11.72 -8.81
C ASP A 63 -1.94 12.10 -7.40
N TYR A 64 -3.19 11.81 -7.08
CA TYR A 64 -3.73 12.03 -5.74
C TYR A 64 -2.96 11.23 -4.69
N ASN A 65 -2.70 9.95 -4.97
CA ASN A 65 -1.94 9.10 -4.06
C ASN A 65 -0.51 9.63 -3.87
N ASP A 66 0.15 10.02 -4.95
CA ASP A 66 1.51 10.55 -4.89
C ASP A 66 1.56 11.87 -4.09
N GLN A 67 0.59 12.75 -4.30
CA GLN A 67 0.54 14.05 -3.61
C GLN A 67 0.18 13.93 -2.15
N SER A 68 -0.65 12.94 -1.78
CA SER A 68 -1.10 12.77 -0.40
C SER A 68 0.02 12.29 0.52
N LYS A 69 1.06 11.65 -0.03
CA LYS A 69 2.14 11.03 0.74
C LYS A 69 1.66 9.96 1.72
N GLU A 70 0.46 9.44 1.50
CA GLU A 70 -0.07 8.32 2.28
C GLU A 70 0.46 7.00 1.74
N LEU A 71 0.46 5.96 2.59
CA LEU A 71 0.92 4.63 2.18
C LEU A 71 -0.22 3.89 1.46
N ARG A 72 -0.65 4.44 0.35
CA ARG A 72 -1.74 3.91 -0.49
C ARG A 72 -1.33 3.95 -1.96
N VAL A 73 -1.62 2.88 -2.69
CA VAL A 73 -1.28 2.81 -4.11
C VAL A 73 -2.26 1.94 -4.88
N ASP A 74 -2.49 2.31 -6.14
CA ASP A 74 -3.24 1.50 -7.12
C ASP A 74 -2.31 0.43 -7.67
N ILE A 75 -2.67 -0.84 -7.51
CA ILE A 75 -1.90 -1.98 -8.03
C ILE A 75 -2.60 -2.65 -9.21
N GLY A 76 -3.65 -2.05 -9.75
CA GLY A 76 -4.29 -2.53 -10.97
C GLY A 76 -3.37 -2.40 -12.17
N LEU A 77 -3.61 -3.21 -13.20
CA LEU A 77 -2.71 -3.28 -14.38
C LEU A 77 -2.54 -1.95 -15.11
N ASP A 78 -3.58 -1.12 -15.17
CA ASP A 78 -3.52 0.19 -15.81
C ASP A 78 -3.10 1.31 -14.85
N GLY A 79 -2.72 0.96 -13.63
CA GLY A 79 -2.14 1.93 -12.69
C GLY A 79 -0.68 2.22 -13.03
N LYS A 80 -0.20 3.34 -12.54
CA LYS A 80 1.16 3.84 -12.79
C LYS A 80 2.23 2.88 -12.29
N LEU A 81 2.01 2.25 -11.13
CA LEU A 81 2.98 1.34 -10.55
C LEU A 81 3.12 0.06 -11.37
N ALA A 82 2.00 -0.51 -11.81
CA ALA A 82 1.99 -1.76 -12.55
C ALA A 82 2.44 -1.60 -14.00
N ASP A 83 2.05 -0.52 -14.65
CA ASP A 83 2.35 -0.22 -16.04
C ASP A 83 2.07 -1.42 -16.95
N TYR A 84 0.85 -1.98 -16.81
CA TYR A 84 0.36 -3.13 -17.59
C TYR A 84 1.08 -4.45 -17.32
N ASP A 85 1.75 -4.55 -16.17
CA ASP A 85 2.35 -5.80 -15.72
C ASP A 85 1.90 -6.11 -14.29
N MET A 86 2.07 -7.36 -13.84
CA MET A 86 1.66 -7.75 -12.49
C MET A 86 2.59 -7.12 -11.45
N VAL A 87 1.99 -6.54 -10.43
CA VAL A 87 2.74 -5.92 -9.34
C VAL A 87 3.11 -6.98 -8.30
N SER A 88 4.39 -7.04 -7.95
CA SER A 88 4.88 -7.91 -6.87
C SER A 88 4.87 -7.17 -5.54
N LEU A 89 4.93 -7.94 -4.44
CA LEU A 89 5.06 -7.37 -3.11
C LEU A 89 6.33 -6.51 -2.99
N GLU A 90 7.43 -6.95 -3.59
CA GLU A 90 8.69 -6.20 -3.57
C GLU A 90 8.55 -4.84 -4.25
N GLN A 91 7.86 -4.77 -5.39
CA GLN A 91 7.60 -3.51 -6.07
C GLN A 91 6.77 -2.56 -5.19
N VAL A 92 5.73 -3.08 -4.56
CA VAL A 92 4.90 -2.30 -3.63
C VAL A 92 5.72 -1.80 -2.46
N TYR A 93 6.50 -2.68 -1.84
CA TYR A 93 7.32 -2.33 -0.69
C TYR A 93 8.33 -1.24 -1.04
N ASN A 94 9.01 -1.37 -2.17
CA ASN A 94 9.98 -0.37 -2.64
C ASN A 94 9.30 0.98 -2.91
N HIS A 95 8.10 0.96 -3.48
CA HIS A 95 7.32 2.18 -3.72
C HIS A 95 6.96 2.87 -2.40
N MET A 96 6.47 2.10 -1.42
CA MET A 96 6.12 2.63 -0.11
C MET A 96 7.35 3.14 0.65
N LYS A 97 8.51 2.49 0.48
CA LYS A 97 9.76 2.96 1.07
C LYS A 97 10.20 4.30 0.49
N LYS A 98 9.96 4.56 -0.78
CA LYS A 98 10.22 5.89 -1.35
C LYS A 98 9.36 6.96 -0.68
N ILE A 99 8.09 6.66 -0.45
CA ILE A 99 7.18 7.60 0.23
C ILE A 99 7.67 7.86 1.65
N SER A 100 8.08 6.82 2.36
CA SER A 100 8.51 6.95 3.76
C SER A 100 9.93 7.50 3.93
N GLY A 101 10.66 7.71 2.82
CA GLY A 101 12.05 8.15 2.91
C GLY A 101 12.98 7.14 3.54
N GLY A 102 12.65 5.85 3.43
CA GLY A 102 13.43 4.74 4.01
C GLY A 102 13.10 4.42 5.46
N LYS A 103 12.18 5.17 6.07
CA LYS A 103 11.77 4.92 7.47
C LYS A 103 10.87 3.70 7.58
N LEU A 104 10.80 3.12 8.77
CA LEU A 104 9.78 2.12 9.07
C LEU A 104 8.40 2.78 8.95
N PHE A 105 7.42 2.01 8.46
CA PHE A 105 6.12 2.60 8.12
C PHE A 105 5.42 3.19 9.34
N LYS A 106 5.49 2.55 10.50
CA LYS A 106 4.86 3.10 11.71
C LYS A 106 5.49 4.42 12.13
N ASP A 107 6.79 4.56 11.97
CA ASP A 107 7.51 5.78 12.31
C ASP A 107 7.18 6.91 11.34
N TYR A 108 7.16 6.58 10.04
CA TYR A 108 6.80 7.52 9.01
C TYR A 108 5.38 8.06 9.21
N ILE A 109 4.42 7.16 9.44
CA ILE A 109 3.02 7.57 9.56
C ILE A 109 2.78 8.42 10.80
N LYS A 110 3.48 8.14 11.89
CA LYS A 110 3.40 8.96 13.10
C LYS A 110 3.85 10.39 12.81
N GLU A 111 5.00 10.55 12.14
CA GLU A 111 5.51 11.87 11.77
C GLU A 111 4.60 12.56 10.77
N HIS A 112 4.05 11.83 9.81
CA HIS A 112 3.14 12.38 8.80
C HIS A 112 1.85 12.90 9.43
N ILE A 113 1.28 12.16 10.36
CA ILE A 113 0.08 12.59 11.09
C ILE A 113 0.37 13.83 11.92
N GLU A 114 1.50 13.88 12.61
CA GLU A 114 1.90 15.06 13.40
C GLU A 114 2.08 16.29 12.52
N ALA A 115 2.69 16.11 11.33
CA ALA A 115 2.96 17.20 10.41
C ALA A 115 1.69 17.73 9.74
N THR A 116 0.72 16.85 9.43
CA THR A 116 -0.48 17.22 8.67
C THR A 116 -1.72 17.40 9.53
N GLY A 117 -1.69 16.94 10.78
CA GLY A 117 -2.85 16.93 11.66
C GLY A 117 -3.92 15.90 11.27
N MET A 118 -3.63 15.03 10.32
CA MET A 118 -4.58 14.00 9.86
C MET A 118 -4.58 12.82 10.80
N ARG A 119 -5.72 12.55 11.42
CA ARG A 119 -5.90 11.38 12.27
C ARG A 119 -6.99 10.50 11.67
N GLY A 120 -6.60 9.32 11.31
CA GLY A 120 -7.49 8.35 10.67
C GLY A 120 -8.33 7.58 11.64
#